data_cf472c85e8fcf2a25d331affbe451a89
#
_entry.id   cf472c85e8fcf2a25d331affbe451a89
#
_cell.length_a   1.000
_cell.length_b   1.000
_cell.length_c   1.000
_cell.angle_alpha   90.00
_cell.angle_beta   90.00
_cell.angle_gamma   90.00
#
_symmetry.space_group_name_H-M   'P 1'
#
loop_
_entity.id
_entity.type
_entity.pdbx_description
1 polymer ?
#
loop_
_entity_poly.entity_id
_entity_poly.type
_entity_poly.pdbx_seq_one_letter_code
_entity_poly.pdbx_strand_id
1 'polypeptide(L)'
;MKKNYINVVVKAPGEAAKITQIENTLEAFQKIVGGYIETLTIATDCTIVCNEEGLLIGLPYNCRMFGADFYGTVMLCGVKGEDFCDIGLTNRQLKLLFPSWFTEGSEE
;
A
#
# COMPACT_ATOMS: atom_id res chain seq x y z
N MET A 1 25.72 -10.16 1.48
CA MET A 1 25.08 -9.04 0.79
C MET A 1 23.97 -8.47 1.67
N LYS A 2 23.94 -7.17 1.79
CA LYS A 2 22.92 -6.50 2.60
C LYS A 2 21.60 -6.44 1.89
N LYS A 3 20.54 -6.73 2.63
CA LYS A 3 19.19 -6.51 2.13
C LYS A 3 18.72 -5.12 2.55
N ASN A 4 17.95 -4.50 1.69
CA ASN A 4 17.41 -3.19 1.94
C ASN A 4 15.93 -3.34 2.32
N TYR A 5 15.59 -2.86 3.52
CA TYR A 5 14.21 -2.93 4.03
C TYR A 5 13.62 -1.54 4.13
N ILE A 6 12.34 -1.45 3.85
CA ILE A 6 11.63 -0.18 3.97
C ILE A 6 10.35 -0.39 4.78
N ASN A 7 9.90 0.69 5.40
CA ASN A 7 8.64 0.69 6.13
C ASN A 7 7.55 1.23 5.21
N VAL A 8 6.49 0.45 5.03
CA VAL A 8 5.38 0.81 4.17
C VAL A 8 4.09 0.56 4.93
N VAL A 9 2.99 1.12 4.42
CA VAL A 9 1.67 0.82 4.97
C VAL A 9 1.04 -0.26 4.12
N VAL A 10 0.57 -1.33 4.76
CA VAL A 10 -0.09 -2.43 4.07
C VAL A 10 -1.55 -2.48 4.52
N LYS A 11 -2.47 -2.50 3.56
CA LYS A 11 -3.88 -2.63 3.86
C LYS A 11 -4.48 -3.80 3.10
N ALA A 12 -4.89 -4.81 3.83
CA ALA A 12 -5.61 -5.94 3.26
C ALA A 12 -7.11 -5.64 3.27
N PRO A 13 -7.88 -6.27 2.37
CA PRO A 13 -9.33 -6.06 2.37
C PRO A 13 -9.95 -6.43 3.70
N GLY A 14 -10.80 -5.56 4.21
CA GLY A 14 -11.52 -5.80 5.46
C GLY A 14 -10.69 -5.66 6.72
N GLU A 15 -9.44 -5.21 6.61
CA GLU A 15 -8.55 -5.07 7.77
C GLU A 15 -8.04 -3.65 7.86
N ALA A 16 -7.73 -3.23 9.08
CA ALA A 16 -7.08 -1.94 9.28
C ALA A 16 -5.66 -2.00 8.71
N ALA A 17 -5.22 -0.88 8.16
CA ALA A 17 -3.86 -0.76 7.65
C ALA A 17 -2.86 -0.81 8.79
N LYS A 18 -1.65 -1.25 8.48
CA LYS A 18 -0.56 -1.27 9.47
C LYS A 18 0.76 -0.99 8.78
N ILE A 19 1.66 -0.37 9.54
CA ILE A 19 3.01 -0.11 9.06
C ILE A 19 3.77 -1.41 9.16
N THR A 20 4.40 -1.81 8.07
CA THR A 20 5.07 -3.09 7.95
C THR A 20 6.43 -2.88 7.31
N GLN A 21 7.45 -3.55 7.84
CA GLN A 21 8.77 -3.52 7.22
C GLN A 21 8.86 -4.64 6.20
N ILE A 22 9.23 -4.29 4.99
CA ILE A 22 9.35 -5.28 3.90
C ILE A 22 10.67 -5.08 3.19
N GLU A 23 11.11 -6.12 2.51
CA GLU A 23 12.28 -6.03 1.66
C GLU A 23 11.97 -5.16 0.45
N ASN A 24 12.86 -4.26 0.09
CA ASN A 24 12.63 -3.33 -1.03
C ASN A 24 13.02 -4.01 -2.33
N THR A 25 12.20 -4.97 -2.76
CA THR A 25 12.40 -5.70 -4.01
C THR A 25 11.07 -5.83 -4.72
N LEU A 26 11.13 -5.95 -6.03
CA LEU A 26 9.94 -6.17 -6.84
C LEU A 26 9.22 -7.44 -6.40
N GLU A 27 9.97 -8.50 -6.13
CA GLU A 27 9.38 -9.76 -5.70
C GLU A 27 8.57 -9.60 -4.41
N ALA A 28 9.10 -8.85 -3.43
CA ALA A 28 8.39 -8.63 -2.19
C ALA A 28 7.09 -7.87 -2.43
N PHE A 29 7.14 -6.86 -3.29
CA PHE A 29 5.96 -6.06 -3.62
C PHE A 29 4.91 -6.93 -4.32
N GLN A 30 5.34 -7.72 -5.30
CA GLN A 30 4.42 -8.58 -6.04
C GLN A 30 3.78 -9.63 -5.14
N LYS A 31 4.54 -10.14 -4.18
CA LYS A 31 4.00 -11.13 -3.25
C LYS A 31 2.91 -10.53 -2.38
N ILE A 32 3.09 -9.30 -1.95
CA ILE A 32 2.11 -8.63 -1.09
C ILE A 32 0.82 -8.36 -1.84
N VAL A 33 0.90 -7.84 -3.06
CA VAL A 33 -0.31 -7.49 -3.82
C VAL A 33 -0.86 -8.67 -4.62
N GLY A 34 -0.12 -9.77 -4.71
CA GLY A 34 -0.61 -10.98 -5.35
C GLY A 34 -0.46 -11.02 -6.85
N GLY A 35 0.47 -10.26 -7.41
CA GLY A 35 0.69 -10.26 -8.85
C GLY A 35 1.51 -9.07 -9.28
N TYR A 36 1.44 -8.73 -10.55
CA TYR A 36 2.17 -7.58 -11.07
C TYR A 36 1.67 -6.31 -10.41
N ILE A 37 2.59 -5.37 -10.18
CA ILE A 37 2.25 -4.15 -9.47
C ILE A 37 1.89 -3.03 -10.44
N GLU A 38 0.99 -2.18 -9.97
CA GLU A 38 0.67 -0.91 -10.60
C GLU A 38 0.79 0.16 -9.53
N THR A 39 1.24 1.36 -9.91
CA THR A 39 1.40 2.44 -8.94
C THR A 39 0.48 3.60 -9.29
N LEU A 40 -0.05 4.24 -8.25
CA LEU A 40 -0.83 5.46 -8.40
C LEU A 40 -0.16 6.52 -7.53
N THR A 41 0.47 7.49 -8.18
CA THR A 41 1.16 8.56 -7.48
C THR A 41 0.15 9.50 -6.85
N ILE A 42 0.24 9.71 -5.55
CA ILE A 42 -0.69 10.59 -4.83
C ILE A 42 -0.02 11.86 -4.32
N ALA A 43 1.31 11.88 -4.32
CA ALA A 43 2.11 13.06 -3.98
C ALA A 43 3.48 12.87 -4.57
N THR A 44 4.31 13.91 -4.55
CA THR A 44 5.65 13.82 -5.13
C THR A 44 6.52 12.77 -4.44
N ASP A 45 6.20 12.45 -3.19
CA ASP A 45 7.00 11.51 -2.39
C ASP A 45 6.19 10.34 -1.88
N CYS A 46 5.03 10.06 -2.49
CA CYS A 46 4.16 9.01 -1.98
C CYS A 46 3.35 8.39 -3.11
N THR A 47 3.27 7.06 -3.11
CA THR A 47 2.52 6.33 -4.12
C THR A 47 1.78 5.15 -3.50
N ILE A 48 0.66 4.79 -4.12
CA ILE A 48 -0.06 3.57 -3.78
C ILE A 48 0.41 2.48 -4.73
N VAL A 49 0.71 1.30 -4.19
CA VAL A 49 1.10 0.12 -4.98
C VAL A 49 -0.03 -0.90 -4.85
N CYS A 50 -0.52 -1.38 -5.98
CA CYS A 50 -1.65 -2.31 -6.01
C CYS A 50 -1.43 -3.36 -7.09
N ASN A 51 -2.35 -4.34 -7.14
CA ASN A 51 -2.32 -5.36 -8.17
C ASN A 51 -2.83 -4.78 -9.47
N GLU A 52 -2.07 -4.93 -10.53
CA GLU A 52 -2.40 -4.38 -11.83
C GLU A 52 -3.71 -4.92 -12.38
N GLU A 53 -4.05 -6.16 -12.02
CA GLU A 53 -5.21 -6.85 -12.57
C GLU A 53 -6.21 -7.27 -11.49
N GLY A 54 -6.18 -6.62 -10.33
CA GLY A 54 -6.99 -7.07 -9.20
C GLY A 54 -8.46 -7.27 -9.52
N LEU A 55 -9.07 -6.33 -10.23
CA LEU A 55 -10.48 -6.46 -10.60
C LEU A 55 -10.69 -7.62 -11.57
N LEU A 56 -9.82 -7.73 -12.56
CA LEU A 56 -9.97 -8.75 -13.60
C LEU A 56 -9.85 -10.17 -13.06
N ILE A 57 -8.97 -10.38 -12.10
CA ILE A 57 -8.75 -11.72 -11.55
C ILE A 57 -9.62 -11.99 -10.32
N GLY A 58 -10.51 -11.05 -9.98
CA GLY A 58 -11.50 -11.30 -8.94
C GLY A 58 -11.00 -11.20 -7.51
N LEU A 59 -9.98 -10.36 -7.26
CA LEU A 59 -9.54 -10.14 -5.89
C LEU A 59 -10.63 -9.40 -5.10
N PRO A 60 -10.70 -9.60 -3.79
CA PRO A 60 -11.71 -8.93 -2.97
C PRO A 60 -11.57 -7.43 -3.04
N TYR A 61 -12.70 -6.73 -3.03
CA TYR A 61 -12.70 -5.27 -2.99
C TYR A 61 -12.03 -4.79 -1.70
N ASN A 62 -11.18 -3.80 -1.81
CA ASN A 62 -10.48 -3.24 -0.66
C ASN A 62 -11.07 -1.89 -0.26
N CYS A 63 -10.90 -0.89 -1.09
CA CYS A 63 -11.27 0.46 -0.73
C CYS A 63 -11.28 1.36 -1.94
N ARG A 64 -11.85 2.55 -1.75
CA ARG A 64 -11.83 3.60 -2.76
C ARG A 64 -11.03 4.78 -2.22
N MET A 65 -10.01 5.20 -2.95
CA MET A 65 -9.17 6.31 -2.56
C MET A 65 -8.79 7.11 -3.80
N PHE A 66 -8.82 8.43 -3.66
CA PHE A 66 -8.39 9.33 -4.74
C PHE A 66 -9.11 9.03 -6.06
N GLY A 67 -10.40 8.69 -5.98
CA GLY A 67 -11.21 8.44 -7.16
C GLY A 67 -11.01 7.09 -7.80
N ALA A 68 -10.23 6.19 -7.20
CA ALA A 68 -9.96 4.86 -7.74
C ALA A 68 -10.40 3.78 -6.77
N ASP A 69 -10.89 2.68 -7.32
CA ASP A 69 -11.25 1.49 -6.53
C ASP A 69 -10.09 0.51 -6.56
N PHE A 70 -9.81 -0.06 -5.39
CA PHE A 70 -8.69 -1.00 -5.26
C PHE A 70 -9.21 -2.36 -4.85
N TYR A 71 -8.64 -3.40 -5.45
CA TYR A 71 -9.00 -4.80 -5.22
C TYR A 71 -7.77 -5.56 -4.78
N GLY A 72 -7.90 -6.35 -3.71
CA GLY A 72 -6.77 -7.04 -3.12
C GLY A 72 -6.00 -6.14 -2.17
N THR A 73 -4.91 -6.65 -1.64
CA THR A 73 -4.06 -5.91 -0.72
C THR A 73 -3.33 -4.81 -1.44
N VAL A 74 -3.26 -3.63 -0.82
CA VAL A 74 -2.57 -2.47 -1.37
C VAL A 74 -1.55 -1.96 -0.37
N MET A 75 -0.58 -1.20 -0.88
CA MET A 75 0.47 -0.61 -0.04
C MET A 75 0.58 0.87 -0.32
N LEU A 76 1.04 1.60 0.69
CA LEU A 76 1.39 3.00 0.56
C LEU A 76 2.88 3.13 0.84
N CYS A 77 3.64 3.60 -0.13
CA CYS A 77 5.10 3.69 -0.05
C CYS A 77 5.57 5.12 -0.23
N GLY A 78 6.74 5.42 0.34
CA GLY A 78 7.46 6.61 -0.03
C GLY A 78 8.14 6.46 -1.39
N VAL A 79 8.42 7.58 -2.03
CA VAL A 79 9.13 7.62 -3.31
C VAL A 79 10.18 8.69 -3.23
N LYS A 80 11.40 8.35 -3.67
CA LYS A 80 12.48 9.30 -3.77
C LYS A 80 13.13 9.11 -5.14
N GLY A 81 12.90 10.09 -6.04
CA GLY A 81 13.32 9.91 -7.42
C GLY A 81 12.51 8.79 -8.05
N GLU A 82 13.19 7.76 -8.51
CA GLU A 82 12.55 6.60 -9.11
C GLU A 82 12.50 5.40 -8.17
N ASP A 83 12.97 5.59 -6.94
CA ASP A 83 13.07 4.47 -5.99
C ASP A 83 11.99 4.53 -4.94
N PHE A 84 11.51 3.36 -4.53
CA PHE A 84 10.65 3.27 -3.36
C PHE A 84 11.50 3.41 -2.11
N CYS A 85 10.93 4.03 -1.10
CA CYS A 85 11.61 4.24 0.18
C CYS A 85 10.60 4.19 1.31
N ASP A 86 11.07 4.43 2.53
CA ASP A 86 10.22 4.45 3.70
C ASP A 86 9.08 5.44 3.50
N ILE A 87 7.89 5.06 3.99
CA ILE A 87 6.82 6.03 4.07
C ILE A 87 7.25 7.08 5.09
N GLY A 88 7.28 8.34 4.67
CA GLY A 88 7.80 9.41 5.50
C GLY A 88 6.83 9.98 6.51
N LEU A 89 5.73 9.29 6.74
CA LEU A 89 4.67 9.79 7.62
C LEU A 89 4.63 8.96 8.89
N THR A 90 4.36 9.62 10.02
CA THR A 90 4.19 8.92 11.27
C THR A 90 2.84 8.22 11.30
N ASN A 91 2.68 7.30 12.23
CA ASN A 91 1.43 6.60 12.44
C ASN A 91 0.29 7.59 12.65
N ARG A 92 0.54 8.64 13.42
CA ARG A 92 -0.45 9.67 13.70
C ARG A 92 -0.85 10.42 12.43
N GLN A 93 0.14 10.80 11.62
CA GLN A 93 -0.12 11.50 10.37
C GLN A 93 -0.92 10.63 9.41
N LEU A 94 -0.58 9.35 9.33
CA LEU A 94 -1.30 8.41 8.46
C LEU A 94 -2.75 8.28 8.88
N LYS A 95 -3.01 8.21 10.18
CA LYS A 95 -4.38 8.12 10.66
C LYS A 95 -5.18 9.38 10.39
N LEU A 96 -4.52 10.53 10.41
CA LEU A 96 -5.18 11.79 10.10
C LEU A 96 -5.49 11.93 8.62
N LEU A 97 -4.57 11.48 7.76
CA LEU A 97 -4.73 11.61 6.31
C LEU A 97 -5.60 10.52 5.71
N PHE A 98 -5.55 9.31 6.28
CA PHE A 98 -6.26 8.16 5.75
C PHE A 98 -7.04 7.47 6.86
N PRO A 99 -8.00 8.19 7.46
CA PRO A 99 -8.68 7.63 8.65
C PRO A 99 -9.38 6.30 8.35
N SER A 100 -9.98 6.14 7.18
CA SER A 100 -10.71 4.93 6.89
C SER A 100 -9.80 3.71 6.79
N TRP A 101 -8.53 3.91 6.43
CA TRP A 101 -7.59 2.79 6.33
C TRP A 101 -7.29 2.18 7.69
N PHE A 102 -7.31 3.00 8.74
CA PHE A 102 -6.88 2.55 10.07
C PHE A 102 -8.05 2.17 10.97
N THR A 103 -9.28 2.39 10.54
CA THR A 103 -10.45 1.98 11.30
C THR A 103 -11.21 0.85 10.64
N GLU A 104 -10.86 0.53 9.42
CA GLU A 104 -11.48 -0.55 8.67
C GLU A 104 -11.35 -1.84 9.47
N GLY A 105 -12.33 -2.66 9.48
CA GLY A 105 -12.25 -3.91 10.20
C GLY A 105 -12.56 -3.77 11.67
N SER A 106 -12.19 -2.67 12.29
CA SER A 106 -12.56 -2.45 13.69
C SER A 106 -14.02 -2.07 13.81
N GLU A 107 -14.61 -1.68 12.73
CA GLU A 107 -16.01 -1.32 12.67
C GLU A 107 -16.93 -2.52 12.66
N GLU A 108 -16.37 -3.64 12.26
CA GLU A 108 -17.16 -4.86 12.05
C GLU A 108 -17.44 -5.64 13.31
#